data_68a4dbc787d34fdad6bc6cbdeb395876
#
_entry.id   68a4dbc787d34fdad6bc6cbdeb395876
#
_cell.length_a   1.000
_cell.length_b   1.000
_cell.length_c   1.000
_cell.angle_alpha   90.00
_cell.angle_beta   90.00
_cell.angle_gamma   90.00
#
_symmetry.space_group_name_H-M   'P 1'
#
loop_
_entity.id
_entity.type
_entity.pdbx_description
1 polymer ?
#
loop_
_entity_poly.entity_id
_entity_poly.type
_entity_poly.pdbx_seq_one_letter_code
_entity_poly.pdbx_strand_id
1 'polypeptide(L)'
;MDERRAHERIAKVIYEGGYRASRTPMDLPTCKAVVDVVKAAAGKDTVVMPSTGGSVPMYIFDDLGLQWVGVPIVNYDNHQHSSDENLRLGHFWRGMEIYGAILADLNW
;
A
#
# COMPACT_ATOMS: atom_id res chain seq x y z
N MET A 1 -4.26 4.69 38.88
CA MET A 1 -5.50 5.09 38.14
C MET A 1 -5.11 5.21 36.68
N ASP A 2 -5.78 4.49 35.79
CA ASP A 2 -5.45 4.52 34.35
C ASP A 2 -5.79 5.92 33.83
N GLU A 3 -4.78 6.67 33.33
CA GLU A 3 -4.96 8.03 32.81
C GLU A 3 -6.03 8.11 31.71
N ARG A 4 -6.29 7.00 31.02
CA ARG A 4 -7.36 6.89 30.02
C ARG A 4 -8.76 7.12 30.60
N ARG A 5 -8.98 6.85 31.88
CA ARG A 5 -10.28 7.07 32.55
C ARG A 5 -10.53 8.53 32.93
N ALA A 6 -9.50 9.36 32.98
CA ALA A 6 -9.64 10.78 33.30
C ALA A 6 -10.44 11.56 32.23
N HIS A 7 -10.54 11.03 31.03
CA HIS A 7 -11.19 11.67 29.88
C HIS A 7 -12.56 11.07 29.50
N GLU A 8 -13.11 10.15 30.31
CA GLU A 8 -14.41 9.51 30.03
C GLU A 8 -15.59 10.49 29.84
N ARG A 9 -15.45 11.72 30.35
CA ARG A 9 -16.48 12.77 30.18
C ARG A 9 -16.41 13.48 28.83
N ILE A 10 -15.29 13.33 28.09
CA ILE A 10 -15.04 14.04 26.83
C ILE A 10 -15.11 13.07 25.66
N ALA A 11 -14.60 11.84 25.84
CA ALA A 11 -14.59 10.82 24.80
C ALA A 11 -14.62 9.42 25.39
N LYS A 12 -15.33 8.51 24.71
CA LYS A 12 -15.26 7.07 24.96
C LYS A 12 -14.32 6.46 23.95
N VAL A 13 -13.23 5.86 24.43
CA VAL A 13 -12.30 5.12 23.58
C VAL A 13 -12.71 3.65 23.60
N ILE A 14 -13.02 3.10 22.44
CA ILE A 14 -13.32 1.68 22.23
C ILE A 14 -12.15 1.11 21.43
N TYR A 15 -11.48 0.09 21.99
CA TYR A 15 -10.44 -0.64 21.28
C TYR A 15 -11.06 -1.90 20.68
N GLU A 16 -11.14 -1.94 19.34
CA GLU A 16 -11.73 -3.06 18.60
C GLU A 16 -10.64 -4.04 18.05
N GLY A 17 -9.39 -3.74 18.30
CA GLY A 17 -8.27 -4.56 17.84
C GLY A 17 -7.27 -3.75 17.01
N GLY A 18 -6.24 -4.43 16.54
CA GLY A 18 -5.21 -3.86 15.71
C GLY A 18 -4.19 -4.92 15.29
N TYR A 19 -3.32 -4.55 14.38
CA TYR A 19 -2.21 -5.38 13.94
C TYR A 19 -0.93 -4.54 13.83
N ARG A 20 0.21 -5.24 13.83
CA ARG A 20 1.52 -4.58 13.75
C ARG A 20 1.73 -3.95 12.38
N ALA A 21 2.50 -2.88 12.33
CA ALA A 21 2.99 -2.30 11.09
C ALA A 21 3.93 -3.28 10.37
N SER A 22 3.86 -3.30 9.06
CA SER A 22 4.73 -4.07 8.18
C SER A 22 5.46 -3.12 7.24
N ARG A 23 6.70 -3.44 6.91
CA ARG A 23 7.52 -2.64 5.99
C ARG A 23 8.59 -3.50 5.32
N THR A 24 8.65 -3.45 4.01
CA THR A 24 9.75 -3.99 3.22
C THR A 24 10.84 -2.92 3.02
N PRO A 25 12.11 -3.18 3.35
CA PRO A 25 13.20 -2.24 3.12
C PRO A 25 13.36 -1.91 1.63
N MET A 26 13.48 -0.62 1.31
CA MET A 26 13.54 -0.12 -0.07
C MET A 26 14.86 -0.43 -0.80
N ASP A 27 15.91 -0.74 -0.06
CA ASP A 27 17.24 -1.04 -0.58
C ASP A 27 17.40 -2.49 -1.06
N LEU A 28 16.40 -3.33 -0.80
CA LEU A 28 16.40 -4.72 -1.27
C LEU A 28 16.41 -4.81 -2.80
N PRO A 29 17.15 -5.77 -3.37
CA PRO A 29 17.19 -5.97 -4.83
C PRO A 29 15.81 -6.15 -5.45
N THR A 30 14.92 -6.90 -4.78
CA THR A 30 13.54 -7.12 -5.23
C THR A 30 12.75 -5.81 -5.33
N CYS A 31 12.86 -4.92 -4.33
CA CYS A 31 12.20 -3.62 -4.38
C CYS A 31 12.72 -2.76 -5.53
N LYS A 32 14.02 -2.74 -5.74
CA LYS A 32 14.64 -1.99 -6.85
C LYS A 32 14.17 -2.52 -8.20
N ALA A 33 14.14 -3.85 -8.38
CA ALA A 33 13.68 -4.47 -9.63
C ALA A 33 12.22 -4.10 -9.93
N VAL A 34 11.32 -4.17 -8.92
CA VAL A 34 9.93 -3.75 -9.09
C VAL A 34 9.83 -2.27 -9.47
N VAL A 35 10.59 -1.39 -8.79
CA VAL A 35 10.61 0.05 -9.09
C VAL A 35 11.06 0.31 -10.52
N ASP A 36 12.10 -0.38 -11.00
CA ASP A 36 12.62 -0.21 -12.35
C ASP A 36 11.60 -0.64 -13.40
N VAL A 37 10.96 -1.79 -13.24
CA VAL A 37 9.90 -2.28 -14.12
C VAL A 37 8.70 -1.33 -14.13
N VAL A 38 8.24 -0.89 -12.96
CA VAL A 38 7.11 0.04 -12.87
C VAL A 38 7.44 1.38 -13.51
N LYS A 39 8.65 1.91 -13.33
CA LYS A 39 9.09 3.14 -14.01
C LYS A 39 9.19 2.99 -15.51
N ALA A 40 9.62 1.84 -15.99
CA ALA A 40 9.65 1.57 -17.43
C ALA A 40 8.24 1.52 -18.03
N ALA A 41 7.29 0.89 -17.33
CA ALA A 41 5.91 0.75 -17.81
C ALA A 41 5.06 2.01 -17.60
N ALA A 42 5.14 2.64 -16.42
CA ALA A 42 4.28 3.76 -16.02
C ALA A 42 4.87 5.13 -16.32
N GLY A 43 6.18 5.24 -16.48
CA GLY A 43 6.92 6.47 -16.74
C GLY A 43 7.88 6.84 -15.61
N LYS A 44 8.91 7.59 -15.97
CA LYS A 44 10.00 8.01 -15.06
C LYS A 44 9.54 8.87 -13.88
N ASP A 45 8.39 9.52 -14.01
CA ASP A 45 7.81 10.38 -12.97
C ASP A 45 7.04 9.57 -11.90
N THR A 46 7.12 8.25 -11.95
CA THR A 46 6.55 7.36 -10.93
C THR A 46 7.10 7.70 -9.55
N VAL A 47 6.20 8.03 -8.63
CA VAL A 47 6.55 8.35 -7.25
C VAL A 47 6.76 7.07 -6.46
N VAL A 48 7.87 6.99 -5.75
CA VAL A 48 8.20 5.86 -4.86
C VAL A 48 8.09 6.34 -3.42
N MET A 49 7.20 5.72 -2.67
CA MET A 49 6.95 6.08 -1.27
C MET A 49 7.47 4.96 -0.36
N PRO A 50 8.43 5.25 0.53
CA PRO A 50 8.98 4.23 1.44
C PRO A 50 8.02 3.84 2.57
N SER A 51 6.99 4.63 2.79
CA SER A 51 5.99 4.42 3.82
C SER A 51 4.69 5.12 3.45
N THR A 52 3.57 4.57 3.89
CA THR A 52 2.25 5.17 3.74
C THR A 52 1.57 5.29 5.09
N GLY A 53 0.71 6.28 5.24
CA GLY A 53 -0.12 6.45 6.45
C GLY A 53 -1.34 5.53 6.50
N GLY A 54 -1.60 4.78 5.44
CA GLY A 54 -2.69 3.79 5.39
C GLY A 54 -2.32 2.48 6.08
N SER A 55 -3.33 1.70 6.44
CA SER A 55 -3.17 0.38 7.04
C SER A 55 -3.59 -0.72 6.08
N VAL A 56 -2.68 -1.65 5.82
CA VAL A 56 -2.94 -2.87 5.05
C VAL A 56 -2.36 -4.04 5.84
N PRO A 57 -3.05 -5.18 5.95
CA PRO A 57 -2.63 -6.30 6.82
C PRO A 57 -1.45 -7.10 6.24
N MET A 58 -0.40 -6.41 5.81
CA MET A 58 0.78 -7.00 5.17
C MET A 58 1.70 -7.74 6.15
N TYR A 59 1.49 -7.59 7.45
CA TYR A 59 2.18 -8.39 8.48
C TYR A 59 2.05 -9.91 8.27
N ILE A 60 0.99 -10.36 7.56
CA ILE A 60 0.79 -11.76 7.20
C ILE A 60 1.93 -12.26 6.31
N PHE A 61 2.41 -11.44 5.37
CA PHE A 61 3.55 -11.78 4.52
C PHE A 61 4.86 -11.79 5.31
N ASP A 62 5.01 -10.86 6.25
CA ASP A 62 6.17 -10.84 7.15
C ASP A 62 6.25 -12.14 7.98
N ASP A 63 5.12 -12.63 8.47
CA ASP A 63 5.04 -13.89 9.24
C ASP A 63 5.42 -15.12 8.40
N LEU A 64 5.25 -15.03 7.10
CA LEU A 64 5.66 -16.05 6.13
C LEU A 64 7.09 -15.85 5.61
N GLY A 65 7.79 -14.81 6.06
CA GLY A 65 9.12 -14.45 5.56
C GLY A 65 9.12 -13.92 4.11
N LEU A 66 7.96 -13.46 3.62
CA LEU A 66 7.80 -12.94 2.27
C LEU A 66 7.93 -11.41 2.26
N GLN A 67 8.56 -10.90 1.22
CA GLN A 67 8.63 -9.46 0.95
C GLN A 67 7.41 -9.04 0.13
N TRP A 68 6.96 -7.83 0.33
CA TRP A 68 5.84 -7.28 -0.41
C TRP A 68 6.12 -5.84 -0.88
N VAL A 69 5.56 -5.48 -2.02
CA VAL A 69 5.60 -4.12 -2.58
C VAL A 69 4.20 -3.76 -3.05
N GLY A 70 3.68 -2.64 -2.57
CA GLY A 70 2.40 -2.11 -3.03
C GLY A 70 2.57 -1.33 -4.34
N VAL A 71 1.79 -1.68 -5.35
CA VAL A 71 1.75 -0.96 -6.64
C VAL A 71 0.32 -0.49 -6.90
N PRO A 72 -0.11 0.65 -6.32
CA PRO A 72 -1.46 1.15 -6.50
C PRO A 72 -1.68 1.69 -7.92
N ILE A 73 -2.88 1.45 -8.45
CA ILE A 73 -3.28 1.88 -9.80
C ILE A 73 -4.49 2.81 -9.80
N VAL A 74 -5.03 3.12 -8.63
CA VAL A 74 -6.25 3.92 -8.48
C VAL A 74 -5.98 5.41 -8.67
N ASN A 75 -7.01 6.16 -9.05
CA ASN A 75 -6.96 7.61 -9.09
C ASN A 75 -6.92 8.20 -7.66
N TYR A 76 -6.28 9.36 -7.49
CA TYR A 76 -6.12 10.03 -6.20
C TYR A 76 -7.46 10.46 -5.57
N ASP A 77 -8.47 10.69 -6.40
CA ASP A 77 -9.82 11.13 -6.04
C ASP A 77 -10.84 9.98 -6.07
N ASN A 78 -10.38 8.78 -5.75
CA ASN A 78 -11.20 7.56 -5.82
C ASN A 78 -12.23 7.43 -4.69
N HIS A 79 -12.24 8.33 -3.72
CA HIS A 79 -13.12 8.30 -2.53
C HIS A 79 -13.04 6.99 -1.74
N GLN A 80 -11.85 6.40 -1.63
CA GLN A 80 -11.62 5.14 -0.94
C GLN A 80 -12.24 5.13 0.46
N HIS A 81 -12.95 4.05 0.80
CA HIS A 81 -13.70 3.88 2.05
C HIS A 81 -14.84 4.90 2.28
N SER A 82 -15.37 5.47 1.22
CA SER A 82 -16.45 6.45 1.27
C SER A 82 -17.54 6.13 0.23
N SER A 83 -18.64 6.89 0.26
CA SER A 83 -19.64 6.87 -0.80
C SER A 83 -19.01 7.32 -2.12
N ASP A 84 -19.52 6.77 -3.22
CA ASP A 84 -19.02 7.06 -4.57
C ASP A 84 -17.57 6.66 -4.83
N GLU A 85 -17.07 5.62 -4.11
CA GLU A 85 -15.79 5.01 -4.41
C GLU A 85 -15.73 4.60 -5.89
N ASN A 86 -14.67 4.99 -6.57
CA ASN A 86 -14.59 4.86 -8.02
C ASN A 86 -13.19 4.54 -8.51
N LEU A 87 -13.11 3.96 -9.70
CA LEU A 87 -11.88 3.73 -10.43
C LEU A 87 -12.07 4.21 -11.88
N ARG A 88 -11.19 5.09 -12.33
CA ARG A 88 -11.17 5.51 -13.72
C ARG A 88 -10.76 4.35 -14.62
N LEU A 89 -11.53 4.08 -15.69
CA LEU A 89 -11.23 3.01 -16.63
C LEU A 89 -9.82 3.14 -17.25
N GLY A 90 -9.37 4.37 -17.52
CA GLY A 90 -8.02 4.61 -18.00
C GLY A 90 -6.94 4.15 -17.01
N HIS A 91 -7.15 4.33 -15.70
CA HIS A 91 -6.26 3.84 -14.64
C HIS A 91 -6.31 2.31 -14.55
N PHE A 92 -7.48 1.70 -14.72
CA PHE A 92 -7.63 0.26 -14.76
C PHE A 92 -6.82 -0.37 -15.91
N TRP A 93 -6.96 0.15 -17.13
CA TRP A 93 -6.20 -0.32 -18.29
C TRP A 93 -4.69 -0.13 -18.08
N ARG A 94 -4.30 1.05 -17.60
CA ARG A 94 -2.91 1.33 -17.29
C ARG A 94 -2.35 0.39 -16.22
N GLY A 95 -3.17 0.08 -15.22
CA GLY A 95 -2.82 -0.91 -14.19
C GLY A 95 -2.54 -2.30 -14.77
N MET A 96 -3.35 -2.75 -15.73
CA MET A 96 -3.14 -4.02 -16.42
C MET A 96 -1.80 -4.04 -17.18
N GLU A 97 -1.43 -2.93 -17.85
CA GLU A 97 -0.12 -2.80 -18.52
C GLU A 97 1.03 -2.90 -17.50
N ILE A 98 0.93 -2.19 -16.39
CA ILE A 98 1.95 -2.20 -15.32
C ILE A 98 2.11 -3.60 -14.72
N TYR A 99 1.01 -4.25 -14.36
CA TYR A 99 1.07 -5.61 -13.80
C TYR A 99 1.51 -6.64 -14.82
N GLY A 100 1.14 -6.47 -16.09
CA GLY A 100 1.66 -7.29 -17.19
C GLY A 100 3.18 -7.18 -17.32
N ALA A 101 3.72 -5.97 -17.24
CA ALA A 101 5.16 -5.74 -17.26
C ALA A 101 5.86 -6.37 -16.03
N ILE A 102 5.28 -6.23 -14.82
CA ILE A 102 5.81 -6.88 -13.62
C ILE A 102 5.91 -8.39 -13.81
N LEU A 103 4.87 -9.02 -14.34
CA LEU A 103 4.85 -10.47 -14.55
C LEU A 103 5.83 -10.92 -15.64
N ALA A 104 6.05 -10.10 -16.68
CA ALA A 104 6.90 -10.44 -17.80
C ALA A 104 8.40 -10.17 -17.56
N ASP A 105 8.71 -9.07 -16.87
CA ASP A 105 10.07 -8.52 -16.80
C ASP A 105 10.76 -8.73 -15.45
N LEU A 106 10.03 -9.11 -14.40
CA LEU A 106 10.65 -9.53 -13.15
C LEU A 106 11.25 -10.93 -13.30
N ASN A 107 12.55 -11.05 -13.08
CA ASN A 107 13.19 -12.35 -12.91
C ASN A 107 12.86 -12.88 -11.51
N TRP A 108 12.00 -13.85 -11.50
CA TRP A 108 11.54 -14.56 -10.28
C TRP A 108 12.58 -15.57 -9.79
#